data_96be63f87972bb21d29aebd30ee5fdb5
#
_entry.id   96be63f87972bb21d29aebd30ee5fdb5
#
_cell.length_a   1.000
_cell.length_b   1.000
_cell.length_c   1.000
_cell.angle_alpha   90.00
_cell.angle_beta   90.00
_cell.angle_gamma   90.00
#
_symmetry.space_group_name_H-M   'P 1'
#
loop_
_entity.id
_entity.type
_entity.pdbx_description
1 polymer ?
#
loop_
_entity_poly.entity_id
_entity_poly.type
_entity_poly.pdbx_seq_one_letter_code
_entity_poly.pdbx_strand_id
1 'polypeptide(L)'
;MNIVCLDMEGVLVPEIWIAFAEETGIPELKKTTRDEPDYDKLMQYRLDILKEHGLGLKEIQETISRIDPMPGAKEFLDALRPITQFVIVSDTFEEFAKPLMEKLGWPSIYCNSLEVAEDGTITGYKMRCKDSKYTTVKGLQSIGFDTIATGDSFNDLRMIKAGKAGFLFRSTESIKADNPDIQAFEEYDDLLAAIKAAL
;
A
#
# COMPACT_ATOMS: atom_id res chain seq x y z
N MET A 1 14.94 -19.07 -1.10
CA MET A 1 15.11 -17.90 -0.18
C MET A 1 13.76 -17.20 -0.09
N ASN A 2 13.30 -16.89 1.14
CA ASN A 2 11.98 -16.28 1.32
C ASN A 2 12.06 -14.74 1.26
N ILE A 3 10.98 -14.11 0.77
CA ILE A 3 10.74 -12.68 0.84
C ILE A 3 9.26 -12.43 1.15
N VAL A 4 8.98 -11.49 2.05
CA VAL A 4 7.62 -11.09 2.40
C VAL A 4 7.23 -9.86 1.59
N CYS A 5 6.11 -9.93 0.88
CA CYS A 5 5.51 -8.83 0.13
C CYS A 5 4.34 -8.27 0.94
N LEU A 6 4.46 -7.05 1.40
CA LEU A 6 3.46 -6.38 2.25
C LEU A 6 2.76 -5.29 1.44
N ASP A 7 1.44 -5.24 1.47
CA ASP A 7 0.76 -4.00 1.11
C ASP A 7 1.08 -2.90 2.12
N MET A 8 0.86 -1.66 1.73
CA MET A 8 1.15 -0.48 2.56
C MET A 8 -0.11 0.08 3.23
N GLU A 9 -1.08 0.50 2.41
CA GLU A 9 -2.32 1.12 2.89
C GLU A 9 -3.25 0.04 3.44
N GLY A 10 -3.88 0.28 4.58
CA GLY A 10 -4.67 -0.75 5.29
C GLY A 10 -3.85 -1.78 6.07
N VAL A 11 -2.56 -1.95 5.76
CA VAL A 11 -1.66 -2.89 6.44
C VAL A 11 -0.65 -2.20 7.35
N LEU A 12 0.03 -1.17 6.89
CA LEU A 12 1.09 -0.46 7.64
C LEU A 12 0.74 1.00 7.93
N VAL A 13 -0.05 1.61 7.06
CA VAL A 13 -0.50 2.99 7.18
C VAL A 13 -1.99 3.08 6.86
N PRO A 14 -2.70 4.12 7.31
CA PRO A 14 -4.07 4.38 6.87
C PRO A 14 -4.14 4.60 5.36
N GLU A 15 -5.33 4.48 4.79
CA GLU A 15 -5.62 4.90 3.41
C GLU A 15 -5.23 6.37 3.21
N ILE A 16 -4.21 6.63 2.41
CA ILE A 16 -3.58 7.96 2.29
C ILE A 16 -4.58 9.01 1.81
N TRP A 17 -5.40 8.69 0.79
CA TRP A 17 -6.37 9.64 0.26
C TRP A 17 -7.48 9.97 1.26
N ILE A 18 -7.91 9.00 2.07
CA ILE A 18 -8.91 9.22 3.11
C ILE A 18 -8.31 10.10 4.22
N ALA A 19 -7.13 9.76 4.71
CA ALA A 19 -6.44 10.53 5.73
C ALA A 19 -6.11 11.96 5.24
N PHE A 20 -5.68 12.09 3.99
CA PHE A 20 -5.44 13.39 3.35
C PHE A 20 -6.72 14.23 3.25
N ALA A 21 -7.84 13.63 2.87
CA ALA A 21 -9.15 14.31 2.83
C ALA A 21 -9.58 14.81 4.20
N GLU A 22 -9.33 14.04 5.26
CA GLU A 22 -9.66 14.42 6.64
C GLU A 22 -8.78 15.57 7.15
N GLU A 23 -7.49 15.49 6.90
CA GLU A 23 -6.53 16.49 7.33
C GLU A 23 -6.71 17.83 6.60
N THR A 24 -7.09 17.80 5.32
CA THR A 24 -7.32 19.00 4.51
C THR A 24 -8.75 19.54 4.59
N GLY A 25 -9.68 18.73 5.10
CA GLY A 25 -11.10 19.09 5.10
C GLY A 25 -11.75 19.08 3.71
N ILE A 26 -11.22 18.32 2.76
CA ILE A 26 -11.72 18.16 1.38
C ILE A 26 -12.38 16.79 1.24
N PRO A 27 -13.69 16.65 1.56
CA PRO A 27 -14.35 15.35 1.60
C PRO A 27 -14.44 14.65 0.24
N GLU A 28 -14.36 15.39 -0.86
CA GLU A 28 -14.39 14.87 -2.24
C GLU A 28 -13.23 13.91 -2.51
N LEU A 29 -12.10 14.08 -1.82
CA LEU A 29 -10.91 13.21 -1.96
C LEU A 29 -11.09 11.84 -1.26
N LYS A 30 -12.13 11.63 -0.47
CA LYS A 30 -12.47 10.32 0.12
C LYS A 30 -12.98 9.30 -0.89
N LYS A 31 -13.29 9.72 -2.12
CA LYS A 31 -13.74 8.82 -3.18
C LYS A 31 -12.68 7.76 -3.47
N THR A 32 -13.09 6.49 -3.50
CA THR A 32 -12.22 5.33 -3.71
C THR A 32 -12.57 4.56 -4.98
N THR A 33 -11.86 3.49 -5.27
CA THR A 33 -12.18 2.57 -6.37
C THR A 33 -13.51 1.83 -6.18
N ARG A 34 -14.11 1.88 -4.99
CA ARG A 34 -15.48 1.38 -4.72
C ARG A 34 -16.54 2.31 -5.30
N ASP A 35 -16.23 3.62 -5.36
CA ASP A 35 -17.14 4.67 -5.86
C ASP A 35 -16.93 4.92 -7.36
N GLU A 36 -15.69 4.81 -7.84
CA GLU A 36 -15.31 4.90 -9.25
C GLU A 36 -14.31 3.77 -9.57
N PRO A 37 -14.80 2.66 -10.16
CA PRO A 37 -13.95 1.50 -10.49
C PRO A 37 -12.90 1.76 -11.58
N ASP A 38 -13.11 2.77 -12.41
CA ASP A 38 -12.15 3.20 -13.41
C ASP A 38 -11.06 4.05 -12.75
N TYR A 39 -9.89 3.45 -12.56
CA TYR A 39 -8.77 4.08 -11.86
C TYR A 39 -8.31 5.38 -12.52
N ASP A 40 -8.29 5.42 -13.86
CA ASP A 40 -7.87 6.62 -14.59
C ASP A 40 -8.85 7.79 -14.36
N LYS A 41 -10.16 7.50 -14.35
CA LYS A 41 -11.18 8.51 -14.01
C LYS A 41 -11.08 8.97 -12.56
N LEU A 42 -10.85 8.04 -11.64
CA LEU A 42 -10.68 8.37 -10.23
C LEU A 42 -9.46 9.27 -10.03
N MET A 43 -8.33 8.94 -10.65
CA MET A 43 -7.13 9.76 -10.54
C MET A 43 -7.30 11.12 -11.20
N GLN A 44 -7.91 11.21 -12.37
CA GLN A 44 -8.19 12.50 -13.01
C GLN A 44 -9.07 13.37 -12.11
N TYR A 45 -10.14 12.80 -11.54
CA TYR A 45 -11.00 13.49 -10.58
C TYR A 45 -10.21 14.05 -9.38
N ARG A 46 -9.30 13.25 -8.81
CA ARG A 46 -8.44 13.69 -7.69
C ARG A 46 -7.49 14.82 -8.10
N LEU A 47 -6.86 14.72 -9.29
CA LEU A 47 -5.97 15.76 -9.80
C LEU A 47 -6.72 17.07 -10.04
N ASP A 48 -7.94 17.03 -10.55
CA ASP A 48 -8.77 18.21 -10.76
C ASP A 48 -9.09 18.91 -9.42
N ILE A 49 -9.42 18.15 -8.37
CA ILE A 49 -9.65 18.69 -7.02
C ILE A 49 -8.38 19.31 -6.44
N LEU A 50 -7.23 18.63 -6.54
CA LEU A 50 -5.95 19.18 -6.07
C LEU A 50 -5.67 20.52 -6.73
N LYS A 51 -5.88 20.61 -8.04
CA LYS A 51 -5.70 21.84 -8.82
C LYS A 51 -6.67 22.94 -8.40
N GLU A 52 -7.95 22.60 -8.20
CA GLU A 52 -8.99 23.55 -7.75
C GLU A 52 -8.65 24.17 -6.39
N HIS A 53 -8.09 23.36 -5.49
CA HIS A 53 -7.68 23.79 -4.15
C HIS A 53 -6.25 24.36 -4.09
N GLY A 54 -5.54 24.43 -5.22
CA GLY A 54 -4.17 24.93 -5.28
C GLY A 54 -3.15 24.09 -4.50
N LEU A 55 -3.41 22.77 -4.40
CA LEU A 55 -2.57 21.82 -3.68
C LEU A 55 -1.55 21.22 -4.63
N GLY A 56 -0.29 21.57 -4.44
CA GLY A 56 0.85 20.98 -5.11
C GLY A 56 1.47 19.84 -4.29
N LEU A 57 2.55 19.25 -4.83
CA LEU A 57 3.24 18.14 -4.19
C LEU A 57 3.72 18.48 -2.77
N LYS A 58 4.23 19.71 -2.57
CA LYS A 58 4.76 20.12 -1.27
C LYS A 58 3.70 20.12 -0.19
N GLU A 59 2.54 20.72 -0.43
CA GLU A 59 1.42 20.78 0.51
C GLU A 59 0.90 19.39 0.82
N ILE A 60 0.86 18.51 -0.18
CA ILE A 60 0.44 17.12 -0.02
C ILE A 60 1.45 16.36 0.85
N GLN A 61 2.74 16.48 0.59
CA GLN A 61 3.78 15.83 1.40
C GLN A 61 3.81 16.35 2.84
N GLU A 62 3.62 17.64 3.05
CA GLU A 62 3.49 18.24 4.39
C GLU A 62 2.29 17.66 5.14
N THR A 63 1.17 17.47 4.47
CA THR A 63 -0.03 16.86 5.06
C THR A 63 0.21 15.39 5.36
N ILE A 64 0.73 14.60 4.42
CA ILE A 64 1.03 13.18 4.61
C ILE A 64 2.06 12.98 5.73
N SER A 65 3.00 13.90 5.92
CA SER A 65 3.99 13.81 7.00
C SER A 65 3.38 13.82 8.42
N ARG A 66 2.14 14.29 8.56
CA ARG A 66 1.38 14.27 9.83
C ARG A 66 0.62 12.96 10.04
N ILE A 67 0.44 12.16 8.99
CA ILE A 67 -0.17 10.84 9.09
C ILE A 67 0.83 9.91 9.78
N ASP A 68 0.39 9.21 10.81
CA ASP A 68 1.19 8.21 11.48
C ASP A 68 0.93 6.80 10.92
N PRO A 69 1.95 5.92 10.93
CA PRO A 69 1.74 4.49 10.71
C PRO A 69 0.69 3.93 11.67
N MET A 70 0.08 2.84 11.28
CA MET A 70 -0.87 2.14 12.16
C MET A 70 -0.14 1.67 13.43
N PRO A 71 -0.80 1.74 14.61
CA PRO A 71 -0.20 1.29 15.86
C PRO A 71 0.35 -0.14 15.75
N GLY A 72 1.64 -0.32 16.09
CA GLY A 72 2.34 -1.59 15.98
C GLY A 72 2.99 -1.89 14.62
N ALA A 73 2.73 -1.10 13.58
CA ALA A 73 3.27 -1.35 12.23
C ALA A 73 4.81 -1.28 12.18
N LYS A 74 5.39 -0.27 12.84
CA LYS A 74 6.85 -0.10 12.90
C LYS A 74 7.50 -1.24 13.66
N GLU A 75 6.95 -1.61 14.80
CA GLU A 75 7.41 -2.71 15.64
C GLU A 75 7.32 -4.06 14.90
N PHE A 76 6.25 -4.28 14.15
CA PHE A 76 6.10 -5.45 13.29
C PHE A 76 7.21 -5.53 12.24
N LEU A 77 7.50 -4.43 11.53
CA LEU A 77 8.59 -4.40 10.55
C LEU A 77 9.96 -4.63 11.20
N ASP A 78 10.20 -4.06 12.39
CA ASP A 78 11.44 -4.25 13.12
C ASP A 78 11.60 -5.70 13.60
N ALA A 79 10.51 -6.36 14.00
CA ALA A 79 10.51 -7.77 14.33
C ALA A 79 10.72 -8.69 13.12
N LEU A 80 10.26 -8.27 11.94
CA LEU A 80 10.40 -9.03 10.70
C LEU A 80 11.82 -8.94 10.10
N ARG A 81 12.51 -7.79 10.22
CA ARG A 81 13.86 -7.52 9.65
C ARG A 81 14.92 -8.57 9.95
N PRO A 82 15.09 -9.05 11.21
CA PRO A 82 16.10 -10.06 11.51
C PRO A 82 15.73 -11.47 11.07
N ILE A 83 14.50 -11.71 10.63
CA ILE A 83 13.97 -13.05 10.34
C ILE A 83 14.00 -13.34 8.85
N THR A 84 13.62 -12.37 8.03
CA THR A 84 13.53 -12.53 6.57
C THR A 84 13.62 -11.18 5.86
N GLN A 85 13.82 -11.22 4.55
CA GLN A 85 13.68 -10.02 3.71
C GLN A 85 12.20 -9.69 3.53
N PHE A 86 11.91 -8.40 3.41
CA PHE A 86 10.58 -7.95 3.02
C PHE A 86 10.64 -6.73 2.11
N VAL A 87 9.58 -6.52 1.37
CA VAL A 87 9.35 -5.39 0.49
C VAL A 87 7.90 -4.95 0.59
N ILE A 88 7.69 -3.64 0.58
CA ILE A 88 6.36 -3.07 0.45
C ILE A 88 6.00 -3.05 -1.05
N VAL A 89 4.78 -3.48 -1.37
CA VAL A 89 4.25 -3.50 -2.75
C VAL A 89 2.91 -2.79 -2.73
N SER A 90 2.89 -1.56 -3.22
CA SER A 90 1.74 -0.66 -3.09
C SER A 90 1.34 -0.05 -4.43
N ASP A 91 0.07 0.29 -4.56
CA ASP A 91 -0.46 1.08 -5.68
C ASP A 91 -0.37 2.59 -5.44
N THR A 92 0.19 3.03 -4.31
CA THR A 92 0.50 4.42 -4.00
C THR A 92 1.60 4.99 -4.91
N PHE A 93 1.98 6.24 -4.68
CA PHE A 93 3.04 6.95 -5.41
C PHE A 93 4.27 7.16 -4.52
N GLU A 94 5.47 7.10 -5.12
CA GLU A 94 6.74 7.30 -4.43
C GLU A 94 6.75 8.62 -3.64
N GLU A 95 6.23 9.66 -4.26
CA GLU A 95 6.18 11.01 -3.69
C GLU A 95 5.26 11.09 -2.47
N PHE A 96 4.18 10.30 -2.43
CA PHE A 96 3.27 10.21 -1.29
C PHE A 96 3.81 9.29 -0.20
N ALA A 97 4.46 8.19 -0.58
CA ALA A 97 5.02 7.24 0.36
C ALA A 97 6.22 7.81 1.13
N LYS A 98 7.01 8.69 0.52
CA LYS A 98 8.28 9.17 1.06
C LYS A 98 8.22 9.68 2.50
N PRO A 99 7.28 10.54 2.92
CA PRO A 99 7.17 10.97 4.32
C PRO A 99 6.88 9.83 5.31
N LEU A 100 6.17 8.79 4.86
CA LEU A 100 5.81 7.62 5.68
C LEU A 100 6.96 6.62 5.77
N MET A 101 7.81 6.54 4.75
CA MET A 101 8.97 5.63 4.74
C MET A 101 9.94 5.94 5.88
N GLU A 102 10.14 7.21 6.21
CA GLU A 102 10.97 7.62 7.35
C GLU A 102 10.42 7.03 8.66
N LYS A 103 9.12 7.17 8.90
CA LYS A 103 8.45 6.65 10.09
C LYS A 103 8.49 5.12 10.19
N LEU A 104 8.51 4.43 9.05
CA LEU A 104 8.60 2.96 8.94
C LEU A 104 10.06 2.44 8.95
N GLY A 105 11.07 3.32 9.03
CA GLY A 105 12.48 2.95 9.06
C GLY A 105 13.05 2.58 7.69
N TRP A 106 12.60 3.28 6.63
CA TRP A 106 13.09 3.18 5.26
C TRP A 106 13.03 1.76 4.66
N PRO A 107 11.89 1.06 4.70
CA PRO A 107 11.75 -0.21 4.00
C PRO A 107 11.84 -0.01 2.48
N SER A 108 12.25 -1.05 1.75
CA SER A 108 12.15 -1.06 0.29
C SER A 108 10.68 -1.05 -0.12
N ILE A 109 10.35 -0.26 -1.15
CA ILE A 109 9.00 -0.16 -1.68
C ILE A 109 8.99 -0.22 -3.21
N TYR A 110 8.04 -0.95 -3.77
CA TYR A 110 7.68 -0.94 -5.19
C TYR A 110 6.29 -0.31 -5.32
N CYS A 111 6.25 0.88 -5.88
CA CYS A 111 5.03 1.66 -6.07
C CYS A 111 5.05 2.38 -7.43
N ASN A 112 4.14 3.29 -7.64
CA ASN A 112 4.03 4.11 -8.84
C ASN A 112 4.73 5.46 -8.64
N SER A 113 4.69 6.34 -9.61
CA SER A 113 5.25 7.70 -9.53
C SER A 113 4.29 8.73 -10.08
N LEU A 114 4.36 9.95 -9.55
CA LEU A 114 3.63 11.09 -10.07
C LEU A 114 4.43 11.79 -11.18
N GLU A 115 3.73 12.46 -12.07
CA GLU A 115 4.30 13.45 -12.97
C GLU A 115 4.13 14.83 -12.34
N VAL A 116 5.25 15.49 -12.02
CA VAL A 116 5.25 16.75 -11.28
C VAL A 116 5.99 17.80 -12.12
N ALA A 117 5.34 18.95 -12.34
CA ALA A 117 5.95 20.09 -13.00
C ALA A 117 6.98 20.79 -12.10
N GLU A 118 7.82 21.66 -12.68
CA GLU A 118 8.87 22.40 -11.95
C GLU A 118 8.32 23.24 -10.79
N ASP A 119 7.09 23.73 -10.92
CA ASP A 119 6.41 24.52 -9.89
C ASP A 119 5.77 23.68 -8.76
N GLY A 120 5.89 22.34 -8.84
CA GLY A 120 5.31 21.41 -7.88
C GLY A 120 3.87 20.98 -8.20
N THR A 121 3.28 21.46 -9.29
CA THR A 121 1.94 21.01 -9.73
C THR A 121 1.98 19.55 -10.17
N ILE A 122 1.06 18.74 -9.67
CA ILE A 122 0.90 17.36 -10.12
C ILE A 122 0.12 17.38 -11.43
N THR A 123 0.76 16.93 -12.51
CA THR A 123 0.21 16.97 -13.87
C THR A 123 -0.30 15.61 -14.35
N GLY A 124 0.08 14.54 -13.66
CA GLY A 124 -0.30 13.19 -14.03
C GLY A 124 0.33 12.15 -13.12
N TYR A 125 0.26 10.90 -13.54
CA TYR A 125 0.86 9.78 -12.84
C TYR A 125 1.34 8.71 -13.83
N LYS A 126 2.27 7.90 -13.38
CA LYS A 126 2.84 6.78 -14.14
C LYS A 126 2.73 5.50 -13.34
N MET A 127 1.93 4.58 -13.84
CA MET A 127 1.89 3.22 -13.31
C MET A 127 3.17 2.48 -13.66
N ARG A 128 3.84 1.89 -12.66
CA ARG A 128 5.09 1.14 -12.83
C ARG A 128 4.92 -0.03 -13.79
N CYS A 129 3.84 -0.78 -13.65
CA CYS A 129 3.46 -1.86 -14.56
C CYS A 129 1.98 -2.22 -14.35
N LYS A 130 1.44 -2.98 -15.30
CA LYS A 130 0.07 -3.51 -15.18
C LYS A 130 0.02 -4.54 -14.06
N ASP A 131 -1.05 -4.48 -13.22
CA ASP A 131 -1.27 -5.42 -12.11
C ASP A 131 -0.03 -5.52 -11.21
N SER A 132 0.39 -4.36 -10.70
CA SER A 132 1.71 -4.13 -10.13
C SER A 132 2.05 -5.08 -8.98
N LYS A 133 1.09 -5.37 -8.10
CA LYS A 133 1.27 -6.25 -6.94
C LYS A 133 1.53 -7.71 -7.38
N TYR A 134 0.68 -8.26 -8.24
CA TYR A 134 0.85 -9.60 -8.79
C TYR A 134 2.13 -9.73 -9.62
N THR A 135 2.39 -8.74 -10.51
CA THR A 135 3.58 -8.73 -11.37
C THR A 135 4.87 -8.68 -10.55
N THR A 136 4.88 -7.95 -9.42
CA THR A 136 6.02 -7.92 -8.50
C THR A 136 6.29 -9.29 -7.89
N VAL A 137 5.26 -9.96 -7.37
CA VAL A 137 5.40 -11.31 -6.80
C VAL A 137 5.95 -12.29 -7.85
N LYS A 138 5.40 -12.27 -9.07
CA LYS A 138 5.90 -13.12 -10.17
C LYS A 138 7.33 -12.79 -10.57
N GLY A 139 7.70 -11.51 -10.57
CA GLY A 139 9.08 -11.07 -10.82
C GLY A 139 10.05 -11.60 -9.77
N LEU A 140 9.72 -11.48 -8.48
CA LEU A 140 10.54 -12.01 -7.38
C LEU A 140 10.69 -13.54 -7.47
N GLN A 141 9.59 -14.24 -7.78
CA GLN A 141 9.64 -15.70 -8.01
C GLN A 141 10.55 -16.06 -9.19
N SER A 142 10.56 -15.28 -10.27
CA SER A 142 11.38 -15.55 -11.46
C SER A 142 12.89 -15.45 -11.20
N ILE A 143 13.26 -14.72 -10.14
CA ILE A 143 14.66 -14.59 -9.70
C ILE A 143 14.99 -15.46 -8.48
N GLY A 144 14.14 -16.44 -8.15
CA GLY A 144 14.41 -17.49 -7.16
C GLY A 144 13.94 -17.24 -5.74
N PHE A 145 13.04 -16.27 -5.52
CA PHE A 145 12.41 -16.10 -4.20
C PHE A 145 11.14 -16.94 -4.04
N ASP A 146 10.97 -17.51 -2.85
CA ASP A 146 9.68 -17.97 -2.35
C ASP A 146 8.96 -16.78 -1.71
N THR A 147 7.84 -16.38 -2.25
CA THR A 147 7.13 -15.18 -1.81
C THR A 147 6.04 -15.50 -0.79
N ILE A 148 5.96 -14.71 0.27
CA ILE A 148 4.85 -14.70 1.24
C ILE A 148 4.18 -13.32 1.09
N ALA A 149 2.87 -13.27 0.89
CA ALA A 149 2.20 -12.02 0.60
C ALA A 149 1.09 -11.69 1.61
N THR A 150 0.94 -10.40 1.94
CA THR A 150 -0.08 -9.92 2.88
C THR A 150 -0.70 -8.62 2.36
N GLY A 151 -2.02 -8.53 2.46
CA GLY A 151 -2.80 -7.35 2.09
C GLY A 151 -4.18 -7.37 2.75
N ASP A 152 -4.95 -6.31 2.58
CA ASP A 152 -6.26 -6.12 3.22
C ASP A 152 -7.44 -6.14 2.25
N SER A 153 -7.20 -5.94 0.95
CA SER A 153 -8.23 -5.59 -0.02
C SER A 153 -8.23 -6.46 -1.30
N PHE A 154 -9.21 -6.23 -2.16
CA PHE A 154 -9.41 -7.05 -3.38
C PHE A 154 -8.23 -7.01 -4.34
N ASN A 155 -7.54 -5.88 -4.47
CA ASN A 155 -6.37 -5.74 -5.35
C ASN A 155 -5.16 -6.56 -4.87
N ASP A 156 -5.15 -7.00 -3.59
CA ASP A 156 -4.11 -7.85 -3.03
C ASP A 156 -4.31 -9.34 -3.30
N LEU A 157 -5.55 -9.77 -3.54
CA LEU A 157 -5.87 -11.19 -3.63
C LEU A 157 -5.04 -11.95 -4.67
N ARG A 158 -4.73 -11.31 -5.81
CA ARG A 158 -3.89 -11.94 -6.84
C ARG A 158 -2.45 -12.11 -6.35
N MET A 159 -1.91 -11.13 -5.65
CA MET A 159 -0.59 -11.19 -5.02
C MET A 159 -0.55 -12.28 -3.94
N ILE A 160 -1.55 -12.28 -3.06
CA ILE A 160 -1.71 -13.24 -1.95
C ILE A 160 -1.77 -14.67 -2.48
N LYS A 161 -2.64 -14.94 -3.45
CA LYS A 161 -2.85 -16.29 -4.05
C LYS A 161 -1.66 -16.76 -4.89
N ALA A 162 -0.83 -15.86 -5.38
CA ALA A 162 0.37 -16.21 -6.16
C ALA A 162 1.58 -16.56 -5.28
N GLY A 163 1.56 -16.23 -4.00
CA GLY A 163 2.62 -16.53 -3.05
C GLY A 163 2.70 -18.00 -2.68
N LYS A 164 3.86 -18.42 -2.13
CA LYS A 164 4.03 -19.70 -1.43
C LYS A 164 3.07 -19.81 -0.25
N ALA A 165 2.86 -18.69 0.43
CA ALA A 165 1.85 -18.48 1.45
C ALA A 165 1.25 -17.07 1.30
N GLY A 166 0.02 -16.89 1.77
CA GLY A 166 -0.64 -15.61 1.69
C GLY A 166 -1.64 -15.42 2.82
N PHE A 167 -1.76 -14.18 3.28
CA PHE A 167 -2.56 -13.82 4.44
C PHE A 167 -3.36 -12.55 4.19
N LEU A 168 -4.59 -12.49 4.68
CA LEU A 168 -5.36 -11.27 4.81
C LEU A 168 -5.05 -10.62 6.16
N PHE A 169 -4.91 -9.30 6.17
CA PHE A 169 -4.68 -8.55 7.39
C PHE A 169 -5.68 -7.39 7.49
N ARG A 170 -6.45 -7.33 8.57
CA ARG A 170 -7.48 -6.31 8.83
C ARG A 170 -8.46 -6.12 7.65
N SER A 171 -8.72 -7.21 6.95
CA SER A 171 -9.60 -7.24 5.78
C SER A 171 -11.07 -7.19 6.18
N THR A 172 -11.93 -6.80 5.24
CA THR A 172 -13.37 -6.76 5.48
C THR A 172 -13.96 -8.16 5.58
N GLU A 173 -15.08 -8.31 6.33
CA GLU A 173 -15.80 -9.59 6.46
C GLU A 173 -16.24 -10.15 5.10
N SER A 174 -16.61 -9.29 4.15
CA SER A 174 -16.95 -9.72 2.79
C SER A 174 -15.77 -10.40 2.09
N ILE A 175 -14.57 -9.79 2.13
CA ILE A 175 -13.38 -10.37 1.49
C ILE A 175 -13.00 -11.70 2.15
N LYS A 176 -13.07 -11.78 3.48
CA LYS A 176 -12.81 -13.01 4.25
C LYS A 176 -13.79 -14.11 3.86
N ALA A 177 -15.09 -13.79 3.78
CA ALA A 177 -16.15 -14.75 3.42
C ALA A 177 -16.00 -15.27 1.98
N ASP A 178 -15.58 -14.40 1.05
CA ASP A 178 -15.37 -14.78 -0.36
C ASP A 178 -14.05 -15.56 -0.57
N ASN A 179 -13.14 -15.58 0.42
CA ASN A 179 -11.83 -16.23 0.34
C ASN A 179 -11.55 -17.07 1.62
N PRO A 180 -12.38 -18.07 1.95
CA PRO A 180 -12.27 -18.83 3.20
C PRO A 180 -11.01 -19.70 3.29
N ASP A 181 -10.32 -19.91 2.19
CA ASP A 181 -9.03 -20.60 2.07
C ASP A 181 -7.82 -19.76 2.48
N ILE A 182 -7.99 -18.44 2.64
CA ILE A 182 -6.93 -17.53 3.05
C ILE A 182 -7.10 -17.20 4.54
N GLN A 183 -6.06 -17.48 5.33
CA GLN A 183 -6.05 -17.09 6.75
C GLN A 183 -6.06 -15.59 6.90
N ALA A 184 -6.87 -15.08 7.84
CA ALA A 184 -7.00 -13.65 8.11
C ALA A 184 -6.61 -13.35 9.57
N PHE A 185 -5.92 -12.23 9.76
CA PHE A 185 -5.41 -11.76 11.04
C PHE A 185 -5.78 -10.29 11.26
N GLU A 186 -5.97 -9.92 12.52
CA GLU A 186 -6.24 -8.54 12.95
C GLU A 186 -5.06 -7.94 13.72
N GLU A 187 -4.23 -8.79 14.34
CA GLU A 187 -3.10 -8.38 15.16
C GLU A 187 -1.76 -8.73 14.49
N TYR A 188 -0.79 -7.83 14.62
CA TYR A 188 0.53 -8.03 14.01
C TYR A 188 1.28 -9.22 14.58
N ASP A 189 1.11 -9.53 15.85
CA ASP A 189 1.77 -10.67 16.49
C ASP A 189 1.31 -11.99 15.89
N ASP A 190 0.03 -12.13 15.60
CA ASP A 190 -0.55 -13.31 14.95
C ASP A 190 -0.10 -13.43 13.50
N LEU A 191 -0.10 -12.32 12.76
CA LEU A 191 0.43 -12.26 11.40
C LEU A 191 1.92 -12.63 11.36
N LEU A 192 2.71 -12.10 12.30
CA LEU A 192 4.14 -12.41 12.39
C LEU A 192 4.38 -13.89 12.70
N ALA A 193 3.57 -14.48 13.58
CA ALA A 193 3.65 -15.91 13.89
C ALA A 193 3.31 -16.77 12.64
N ALA A 194 2.29 -16.40 11.88
CA ALA A 194 1.92 -17.09 10.65
C ALA A 194 3.01 -16.96 9.57
N ILE A 195 3.60 -15.77 9.40
CA ILE A 195 4.73 -15.57 8.49
C ILE A 195 5.91 -16.45 8.91
N LYS A 196 6.30 -16.49 10.20
CA LYS A 196 7.38 -17.35 10.71
C LYS A 196 7.13 -18.82 10.40
N ALA A 197 5.89 -19.28 10.53
CA ALA A 197 5.53 -20.67 10.24
C ALA A 197 5.60 -21.01 8.74
N ALA A 198 5.50 -20.02 7.86
CA ALA A 198 5.57 -20.18 6.41
C ALA A 198 6.98 -20.05 5.83
N LEU A 199 7.98 -19.58 6.61
CA LEU A 199 9.38 -19.48 6.18
C LEU A 199 10.04 -20.86 6.05
#